data_539194882886a60d9eecf3b3f0165c3b
#
_entry.id   539194882886a60d9eecf3b3f0165c3b
#
_cell.length_a   1.000
_cell.length_b   1.000
_cell.length_c   1.000
_cell.angle_alpha   90.00
_cell.angle_beta   90.00
_cell.angle_gamma   90.00
#
_symmetry.space_group_name_H-M   'P 1'
#
loop_
_entity.id
_entity.type
_entity.pdbx_description
1 polymer ?
#
loop_
_entity_poly.entity_id
_entity_poly.type
_entity_poly.pdbx_seq_one_letter_code
_entity_poly.pdbx_strand_id
1 'polypeptide(L)'
;MRYKGETEISFSCDNDKNVTVILGDNTFGKTTLAQAFRWGLFEELNTTNYTKKKDIVLLNNDVIATMSPESRQAVSVEIVICDGNTKWKFTRTAYFKRKPSADRNLAIVQDGESRLTMIIIQDGIPGKVINNNGANTGADGKKYKQGCVQEAIENMLPRSLSNYFFFDGERWSDAKTAKSEVKGSINTILGVTGL
;
A
#
# COMPACT_ATOMS: atom_id res chain seq x y z
N MET A 1 -12.67 -4.48 4.16
CA MET A 1 -12.06 -3.21 4.60
C MET A 1 -13.11 -2.26 5.16
N ARG A 2 -12.72 -1.23 5.93
CA ARG A 2 -13.68 -0.28 6.55
C ARG A 2 -14.06 0.88 5.64
N TYR A 3 -13.13 1.38 4.84
CA TYR A 3 -13.39 2.52 3.96
C TYR A 3 -14.27 2.13 2.78
N LYS A 4 -15.21 3.02 2.43
CA LYS A 4 -16.14 2.91 1.31
C LYS A 4 -16.14 4.22 0.54
N GLY A 5 -16.16 4.14 -0.79
CA GLY A 5 -16.03 5.32 -1.64
C GLY A 5 -14.60 5.87 -1.65
N GLU A 6 -14.46 7.16 -1.86
CA GLU A 6 -13.19 7.87 -1.87
C GLU A 6 -12.93 8.52 -0.50
N THR A 7 -11.72 8.38 -0.01
CA THR A 7 -11.27 8.99 1.24
C THR A 7 -9.89 9.58 1.00
N GLU A 8 -9.76 10.89 1.20
CA GLU A 8 -8.48 11.60 1.11
C GLU A 8 -8.01 12.00 2.50
N ILE A 9 -6.72 11.78 2.78
CA ILE A 9 -6.08 12.15 4.03
C ILE A 9 -4.78 12.89 3.69
N SER A 10 -4.69 14.14 4.10
CA SER A 10 -3.49 14.95 3.98
C SER A 10 -2.68 14.88 5.28
N PHE A 11 -1.40 14.53 5.14
CA PHE A 11 -0.46 14.56 6.25
C PHE A 11 0.29 15.89 6.27
N SER A 12 0.62 16.37 7.45
CA SER A 12 1.41 17.59 7.57
C SER A 12 2.82 17.36 7.02
N CYS A 13 3.23 18.25 6.11
CA CYS A 13 4.60 18.32 5.56
C CYS A 13 5.30 19.63 5.99
N ASP A 14 4.81 20.28 7.04
CA ASP A 14 5.40 21.48 7.61
C ASP A 14 6.68 21.12 8.38
N ASN A 15 7.72 21.95 8.28
CA ASN A 15 9.02 21.66 8.93
C ASN A 15 8.95 21.70 10.45
N ASP A 16 8.07 22.53 11.02
CA ASP A 16 7.93 22.73 12.46
C ASP A 16 6.77 21.91 13.05
N LYS A 17 5.74 21.63 12.25
CA LYS A 17 4.52 20.92 12.64
C LYS A 17 4.30 19.69 11.77
N ASN A 18 5.28 18.78 11.74
CA ASN A 18 5.33 17.61 10.88
C ASN A 18 4.65 16.36 11.47
N VAL A 19 3.86 16.51 12.52
CA VAL A 19 3.12 15.41 13.15
C VAL A 19 1.64 15.53 12.83
N THR A 20 1.07 14.48 12.27
CA THR A 20 -0.38 14.32 12.08
C THR A 20 -0.91 13.29 13.05
N VAL A 21 -1.88 13.66 13.89
CA VAL A 21 -2.52 12.75 14.85
C VAL A 21 -3.90 12.37 14.32
N ILE A 22 -4.13 11.06 14.18
CA ILE A 22 -5.44 10.52 13.75
C ILE A 22 -6.13 9.90 14.96
N LEU A 23 -7.21 10.54 15.39
CA LEU A 23 -8.04 10.08 16.49
C LEU A 23 -9.24 9.30 15.98
N GLY A 24 -9.65 8.31 16.71
CA GLY A 24 -10.85 7.51 16.41
C GLY A 24 -10.98 6.35 17.38
N ASP A 25 -12.22 5.94 17.65
CA ASP A 25 -12.49 4.78 18.49
C ASP A 25 -12.01 3.47 17.86
N ASN A 26 -12.04 2.41 18.63
CA ASN A 26 -11.72 1.08 18.12
C ASN A 26 -12.70 0.72 16.99
N THR A 27 -12.21 0.03 15.98
CA THR A 27 -12.96 -0.37 14.77
C THR A 27 -13.23 0.70 13.70
N PHE A 28 -12.88 1.98 13.91
CA PHE A 28 -13.10 3.05 12.92
C PHE A 28 -12.06 3.10 11.78
N GLY A 29 -11.19 2.13 11.67
CA GLY A 29 -10.34 1.97 10.50
C GLY A 29 -8.91 2.49 10.61
N LYS A 30 -8.42 2.83 11.82
CA LYS A 30 -7.01 3.24 12.04
C LYS A 30 -6.03 2.18 11.51
N THR A 31 -6.22 0.92 11.88
CA THR A 31 -5.42 -0.21 11.39
C THR A 31 -5.59 -0.40 9.88
N THR A 32 -6.79 -0.17 9.34
CA THR A 32 -7.03 -0.24 7.89
C THR A 32 -6.20 0.81 7.14
N LEU A 33 -6.04 2.00 7.70
CA LEU A 33 -5.20 3.05 7.11
C LEU A 33 -3.72 2.63 7.08
N ALA A 34 -3.19 2.12 8.19
CA ALA A 34 -1.82 1.60 8.23
C ALA A 34 -1.60 0.45 7.24
N GLN A 35 -2.59 -0.46 7.12
CA GLN A 35 -2.58 -1.54 6.13
C GLN A 35 -2.66 -1.01 4.69
N ALA A 36 -3.38 0.09 4.43
CA ALA A 36 -3.46 0.70 3.11
C ALA A 36 -2.08 1.19 2.63
N PHE A 37 -1.27 1.80 3.50
CA PHE A 37 0.11 2.17 3.17
C PHE A 37 0.96 0.94 2.81
N ARG A 38 0.93 -0.11 3.64
CA ARG A 38 1.69 -1.33 3.39
C ARG A 38 1.27 -2.01 2.08
N TRP A 39 -0.03 -2.11 1.87
CA TRP A 39 -0.53 -2.71 0.65
C TRP A 39 -0.23 -1.83 -0.56
N GLY A 40 -0.43 -0.52 -0.47
CA GLY A 40 -0.16 0.43 -1.55
C GLY A 40 1.29 0.40 -2.02
N LEU A 41 2.24 0.39 -1.10
CA LEU A 41 3.67 0.43 -1.41
C LEU A 41 4.25 -0.96 -1.69
N PHE A 42 3.95 -1.96 -0.86
CA PHE A 42 4.66 -3.24 -0.87
C PHE A 42 3.79 -4.46 -1.21
N GLU A 43 2.48 -4.27 -1.43
CA GLU A 43 1.50 -5.36 -1.60
C GLU A 43 1.47 -6.31 -0.39
N GLU A 44 1.69 -5.76 0.79
CA GLU A 44 1.74 -6.51 2.04
C GLU A 44 0.54 -6.14 2.94
N LEU A 45 -0.01 -7.16 3.59
CA LEU A 45 -1.03 -7.02 4.62
C LEU A 45 -0.58 -7.82 5.83
N ASN A 46 -0.56 -7.17 6.98
CA ASN A 46 -0.33 -7.85 8.25
C ASN A 46 -1.64 -8.50 8.70
N THR A 47 -1.83 -9.74 8.31
CA THR A 47 -3.01 -10.51 8.70
C THR A 47 -2.54 -11.83 9.30
N THR A 48 -2.71 -11.99 10.58
CA THR A 48 -2.37 -13.22 11.32
C THR A 48 -3.29 -14.39 10.97
N ASN A 49 -4.44 -14.12 10.33
CA ASN A 49 -5.50 -15.11 10.14
C ASN A 49 -5.65 -15.64 8.70
N TYR A 50 -4.83 -15.20 7.75
CA TYR A 50 -4.95 -15.64 6.35
C TYR A 50 -3.70 -16.37 5.90
N THR A 51 -3.89 -17.59 5.44
CA THR A 51 -2.81 -18.47 4.99
C THR A 51 -2.31 -18.16 3.58
N LYS A 52 -3.09 -17.44 2.76
CA LYS A 52 -2.72 -17.06 1.39
C LYS A 52 -3.11 -15.62 1.08
N LYS A 53 -2.22 -14.86 0.44
CA LYS A 53 -2.49 -13.49 -0.04
C LYS A 53 -3.75 -13.37 -0.91
N LYS A 54 -4.06 -14.41 -1.71
CA LYS A 54 -5.20 -14.43 -2.64
C LYS A 54 -6.57 -14.54 -1.95
N ASP A 55 -6.59 -14.94 -0.68
CA ASP A 55 -7.85 -15.13 0.08
C ASP A 55 -8.30 -13.83 0.76
N ILE A 56 -7.51 -12.76 0.67
CA ILE A 56 -7.81 -11.49 1.32
C ILE A 56 -8.66 -10.63 0.39
N VAL A 57 -9.89 -10.39 0.78
CA VAL A 57 -10.79 -9.48 0.08
C VAL A 57 -10.64 -8.06 0.63
N LEU A 58 -10.16 -7.15 -0.21
CA LEU A 58 -9.94 -5.74 0.17
C LEU A 58 -11.19 -4.88 0.07
N LEU A 59 -12.25 -5.36 -0.56
CA LEU A 59 -13.51 -4.62 -0.70
C LEU A 59 -14.18 -4.37 0.66
N ASN A 60 -14.90 -3.26 0.74
CA ASN A 60 -15.80 -2.99 1.84
C ASN A 60 -17.00 -3.96 1.80
N ASN A 61 -17.48 -4.41 2.97
CA ASN A 61 -18.56 -5.38 3.05
C ASN A 61 -19.88 -4.89 2.42
N ASP A 62 -20.17 -3.58 2.53
CA ASP A 62 -21.36 -3.00 1.90
C ASP A 62 -21.26 -3.04 0.37
N VAL A 63 -20.06 -2.81 -0.17
CA VAL A 63 -19.82 -2.93 -1.61
C VAL A 63 -20.02 -4.38 -2.05
N ILE A 64 -19.47 -5.34 -1.29
CA ILE A 64 -19.68 -6.77 -1.56
C ILE A 64 -21.15 -7.13 -1.56
N ALA A 65 -21.92 -6.63 -0.59
CA ALA A 65 -23.34 -6.93 -0.47
C ALA A 65 -24.16 -6.44 -1.68
N THR A 66 -23.73 -5.36 -2.32
CA THR A 66 -24.41 -4.77 -3.49
C THR A 66 -23.86 -5.22 -4.85
N MET A 67 -22.77 -6.01 -4.87
CA MET A 67 -22.20 -6.52 -6.11
C MET A 67 -23.12 -7.51 -6.80
N SER A 68 -23.45 -7.27 -8.06
CA SER A 68 -24.12 -8.24 -8.92
C SER A 68 -23.21 -9.42 -9.27
N PRO A 69 -23.75 -10.60 -9.60
CA PRO A 69 -22.97 -11.69 -10.20
C PRO A 69 -22.18 -11.19 -11.41
N GLU A 70 -20.94 -11.67 -11.56
CA GLU A 70 -20.00 -11.29 -12.64
C GLU A 70 -19.57 -9.80 -12.63
N SER A 71 -20.07 -8.98 -11.71
CA SER A 71 -19.63 -7.60 -11.59
C SER A 71 -18.16 -7.52 -11.12
N ARG A 72 -17.47 -6.46 -11.56
CA ARG A 72 -16.06 -6.17 -11.23
C ARG A 72 -15.96 -4.88 -10.46
N GLN A 73 -15.26 -4.91 -9.33
CA GLN A 73 -15.02 -3.74 -8.50
C GLN A 73 -13.53 -3.52 -8.29
N ALA A 74 -13.11 -2.27 -8.26
CA ALA A 74 -11.73 -1.87 -8.02
C ALA A 74 -11.54 -1.43 -6.56
N VAL A 75 -10.38 -1.76 -6.00
CA VAL A 75 -9.83 -1.15 -4.80
C VAL A 75 -8.54 -0.48 -5.18
N SER A 76 -8.39 0.79 -4.82
CA SER A 76 -7.20 1.56 -5.15
C SER A 76 -6.67 2.27 -3.91
N VAL A 77 -5.35 2.32 -3.80
CA VAL A 77 -4.65 3.15 -2.83
C VAL A 77 -3.68 4.03 -3.61
N GLU A 78 -3.81 5.33 -3.39
CA GLU A 78 -2.93 6.35 -3.94
C GLU A 78 -2.10 6.96 -2.81
N ILE A 79 -0.78 7.04 -2.99
CA ILE A 79 0.15 7.61 -2.03
C ILE A 79 1.02 8.64 -2.76
N VAL A 80 1.03 9.85 -2.23
CA VAL A 80 1.87 10.92 -2.77
C VAL A 80 3.01 11.19 -1.79
N ILE A 81 4.24 11.07 -2.28
CA ILE A 81 5.47 11.41 -1.55
C ILE A 81 6.00 12.70 -2.16
N CYS A 82 6.33 13.68 -1.31
CA CYS A 82 6.85 14.97 -1.73
C CYS A 82 8.28 15.15 -1.22
N ASP A 83 9.15 15.67 -2.10
CA ASP A 83 10.49 16.12 -1.77
C ASP A 83 10.83 17.36 -2.61
N GLY A 84 10.91 18.51 -1.95
CA GLY A 84 11.00 19.79 -2.63
C GLY A 84 9.91 19.99 -3.66
N ASN A 85 10.29 20.29 -4.90
CA ASN A 85 9.37 20.54 -6.02
C ASN A 85 8.91 19.25 -6.74
N THR A 86 9.42 18.09 -6.33
CA THR A 86 9.08 16.81 -6.95
C THR A 86 8.09 16.05 -6.09
N LYS A 87 7.04 15.53 -6.73
CA LYS A 87 6.07 14.63 -6.10
C LYS A 87 6.03 13.33 -6.89
N TRP A 88 6.06 12.23 -6.15
CA TRP A 88 5.85 10.89 -6.69
C TRP A 88 4.47 10.40 -6.25
N LYS A 89 3.61 10.17 -7.21
CA LYS A 89 2.27 9.66 -7.01
C LYS A 89 2.25 8.18 -7.37
N PHE A 90 2.18 7.32 -6.38
CA PHE A 90 2.10 5.88 -6.53
C PHE A 90 0.65 5.44 -6.40
N THR A 91 0.17 4.63 -7.33
CA THR A 91 -1.18 4.11 -7.30
C THR A 91 -1.16 2.59 -7.47
N ARG A 92 -1.64 1.87 -6.45
CA ARG A 92 -1.87 0.43 -6.55
C ARG A 92 -3.36 0.16 -6.66
N THR A 93 -3.75 -0.66 -7.64
CA THR A 93 -5.13 -1.03 -7.90
C THR A 93 -5.26 -2.54 -8.00
N ALA A 94 -6.18 -3.13 -7.26
CA ALA A 94 -6.61 -4.51 -7.43
C ALA A 94 -8.08 -4.56 -7.84
N TYR A 95 -8.43 -5.56 -8.62
CA TYR A 95 -9.79 -5.79 -9.06
C TYR A 95 -10.34 -7.05 -8.42
N PHE A 96 -11.61 -7.02 -8.06
CA PHE A 96 -12.33 -8.14 -7.48
C PHE A 96 -13.59 -8.39 -8.27
N LYS A 97 -13.94 -9.66 -8.44
CA LYS A 97 -15.18 -10.06 -9.08
C LYS A 97 -15.92 -11.10 -8.25
N ARG A 98 -17.23 -11.12 -8.42
CA ARG A 98 -18.10 -12.08 -7.77
C ARG A 98 -18.30 -13.26 -8.69
N LYS A 99 -17.88 -14.45 -8.28
CA LYS A 99 -17.97 -15.68 -9.06
C LYS A 99 -18.81 -16.73 -8.32
N PRO A 100 -19.51 -17.61 -9.06
CA PRO A 100 -20.10 -18.80 -8.46
C PRO A 100 -19.02 -19.65 -7.76
N SER A 101 -19.28 -20.09 -6.55
CA SER A 101 -18.47 -21.05 -5.81
C SER A 101 -19.03 -22.45 -5.94
N ALA A 102 -18.19 -23.46 -5.70
CA ALA A 102 -18.59 -24.87 -5.72
C ALA A 102 -19.78 -25.16 -4.77
N ASP A 103 -19.89 -24.41 -3.67
CA ASP A 103 -20.95 -24.55 -2.67
C ASP A 103 -22.26 -23.81 -3.04
N ARG A 104 -22.48 -23.46 -4.32
CA ARG A 104 -23.58 -22.65 -4.83
C ARG A 104 -23.66 -21.23 -4.24
N ASN A 105 -22.72 -20.82 -3.42
CA ASN A 105 -22.57 -19.46 -2.92
C ASN A 105 -21.72 -18.64 -3.90
N LEU A 106 -21.88 -17.32 -3.84
CA LEU A 106 -21.04 -16.41 -4.63
C LEU A 106 -19.80 -16.01 -3.83
N ALA A 107 -18.63 -16.37 -4.33
CA ALA A 107 -17.36 -15.99 -3.73
C ALA A 107 -16.82 -14.70 -4.36
N ILE A 108 -16.17 -13.86 -3.55
CA ILE A 108 -15.40 -12.72 -4.03
C ILE A 108 -13.97 -13.17 -4.23
N VAL A 109 -13.47 -13.02 -5.46
CA VAL A 109 -12.10 -13.40 -5.82
C VAL A 109 -11.38 -12.23 -6.45
N GLN A 110 -10.07 -12.14 -6.21
CA GLN A 110 -9.24 -11.17 -6.92
C GLN A 110 -9.16 -11.52 -8.41
N ASP A 111 -9.35 -10.52 -9.27
CA ASP A 111 -9.37 -10.67 -10.72
C ASP A 111 -8.03 -10.22 -11.32
N GLY A 112 -7.11 -11.15 -11.40
CA GLY A 112 -5.74 -10.92 -11.86
C GLY A 112 -4.82 -10.40 -10.77
N GLU A 113 -3.64 -9.93 -11.16
CA GLU A 113 -2.65 -9.32 -10.27
C GLU A 113 -2.97 -7.84 -10.01
N SER A 114 -2.48 -7.31 -8.90
CA SER A 114 -2.57 -5.88 -8.64
C SER A 114 -1.70 -5.09 -9.63
N ARG A 115 -2.18 -3.92 -10.02
CA ARG A 115 -1.45 -3.01 -10.89
C ARG A 115 -0.82 -1.91 -10.05
N LEU A 116 0.46 -1.68 -10.22
CA LEU A 116 1.20 -0.58 -9.61
C LEU A 116 1.66 0.40 -10.68
N THR A 117 1.37 1.68 -10.48
CA THR A 117 1.76 2.77 -11.38
C THR A 117 2.40 3.92 -10.60
N MET A 118 3.18 4.73 -11.29
CA MET A 118 3.80 5.95 -10.76
C MET A 118 3.59 7.10 -11.75
N ILE A 119 3.37 8.29 -11.20
CA ILE A 119 3.45 9.56 -11.94
C ILE A 119 4.45 10.44 -11.18
N ILE A 120 5.42 10.97 -11.90
CA ILE A 120 6.34 11.98 -11.36
C ILE A 120 5.76 13.35 -11.73
N ILE A 121 5.57 14.19 -10.73
CA ILE A 121 5.08 15.57 -10.89
C ILE A 121 6.24 16.49 -10.49
N GLN A 122 6.69 17.30 -11.43
CA GLN A 122 7.79 18.25 -11.21
C GLN A 122 7.28 19.67 -11.44
N ASP A 123 7.51 20.57 -10.49
CA ASP A 123 7.04 21.95 -10.52
C ASP A 123 5.52 22.06 -10.81
N GLY A 124 4.74 21.10 -10.30
CA GLY A 124 3.30 21.01 -10.51
C GLY A 124 2.87 20.40 -11.85
N ILE A 125 3.80 20.05 -12.73
CA ILE A 125 3.52 19.49 -14.05
C ILE A 125 3.59 17.95 -13.96
N PRO A 126 2.48 17.23 -14.20
CA PRO A 126 2.48 15.77 -14.17
C PRO A 126 3.16 15.18 -15.41
N GLY A 127 4.02 14.19 -15.19
CA GLY A 127 4.59 13.35 -16.23
C GLY A 127 3.61 12.28 -16.73
N LYS A 128 4.11 11.42 -17.61
CA LYS A 128 3.35 10.25 -18.08
C LYS A 128 3.24 9.19 -16.98
N VAL A 129 2.18 8.39 -17.05
CA VAL A 129 1.99 7.22 -16.18
C VAL A 129 3.03 6.17 -16.51
N ILE A 130 3.78 5.73 -15.51
CA ILE A 130 4.77 4.67 -15.58
C ILE A 130 4.16 3.42 -14.92
N ASN A 131 4.11 2.31 -15.65
CA ASN A 131 3.57 1.04 -15.15
C ASN A 131 4.70 0.14 -14.65
N ASN A 132 4.51 -0.53 -13.53
CA ASN A 132 5.50 -1.45 -12.99
C ASN A 132 5.70 -2.71 -13.86
N ASN A 133 4.67 -3.15 -14.59
CA ASN A 133 4.63 -4.41 -15.33
C ASN A 133 5.01 -4.28 -16.82
N GLY A 134 5.62 -3.19 -17.24
CA GLY A 134 5.95 -2.97 -18.64
C GLY A 134 7.13 -2.05 -18.89
N ALA A 135 7.68 -2.12 -20.10
CA ALA A 135 8.65 -1.14 -20.56
C ALA A 135 7.90 0.16 -20.93
N ASN A 136 8.27 1.24 -20.31
CA ASN A 136 7.63 2.54 -20.50
C ASN A 136 8.66 3.59 -20.92
N THR A 137 8.20 4.63 -21.62
CA THR A 137 9.01 5.83 -21.84
C THR A 137 8.32 6.99 -21.09
N GLY A 138 9.02 7.58 -20.13
CA GLY A 138 8.55 8.75 -19.39
C GLY A 138 8.45 10.01 -20.25
N ALA A 139 7.86 11.07 -19.70
CA ALA A 139 7.79 12.37 -20.36
C ALA A 139 9.17 13.00 -20.57
N ASP A 140 10.15 12.64 -19.72
CA ASP A 140 11.56 13.01 -19.80
C ASP A 140 12.35 12.23 -20.87
N GLY A 141 11.69 11.38 -21.65
CA GLY A 141 12.31 10.53 -22.67
C GLY A 141 13.06 9.31 -22.11
N LYS A 142 13.15 9.15 -20.78
CA LYS A 142 13.80 7.98 -20.17
C LYS A 142 12.96 6.71 -20.37
N LYS A 143 13.66 5.60 -20.63
CA LYS A 143 13.05 4.27 -20.70
C LYS A 143 13.05 3.65 -19.30
N TYR A 144 11.90 3.17 -18.87
CA TYR A 144 11.70 2.50 -17.59
C TYR A 144 11.47 1.00 -17.82
N LYS A 145 12.24 0.16 -17.13
CA LYS A 145 12.14 -1.31 -17.18
C LYS A 145 10.99 -1.82 -16.33
N GLN A 146 10.62 -3.07 -16.52
CA GLN A 146 9.71 -3.76 -15.60
C GLN A 146 10.27 -3.73 -14.17
N GLY A 147 9.39 -3.53 -13.17
CA GLY A 147 9.77 -3.44 -11.76
C GLY A 147 10.27 -2.06 -11.31
N CYS A 148 10.44 -1.10 -12.23
CA CYS A 148 11.01 0.22 -11.92
C CYS A 148 10.21 1.03 -10.89
N VAL A 149 8.90 0.87 -10.83
CA VAL A 149 8.07 1.59 -9.86
C VAL A 149 8.28 1.01 -8.46
N GLN A 150 8.36 -0.31 -8.34
CA GLN A 150 8.67 -0.96 -7.07
C GLN A 150 10.10 -0.63 -6.61
N GLU A 151 11.05 -0.59 -7.52
CA GLU A 151 12.44 -0.16 -7.25
C GLU A 151 12.49 1.30 -6.76
N ALA A 152 11.71 2.20 -7.37
CA ALA A 152 11.61 3.59 -6.91
C ALA A 152 11.05 3.69 -5.49
N ILE A 153 10.02 2.92 -5.16
CA ILE A 153 9.49 2.84 -3.80
C ILE A 153 10.54 2.34 -2.82
N GLU A 154 11.26 1.27 -3.15
CA GLU A 154 12.26 0.65 -2.28
C GLU A 154 13.49 1.53 -2.07
N ASN A 155 13.83 2.40 -3.03
CA ASN A 155 14.89 3.40 -2.87
C ASN A 155 14.48 4.55 -1.93
N MET A 156 13.20 4.93 -1.89
CA MET A 156 12.68 5.97 -0.99
C MET A 156 12.36 5.41 0.40
N LEU A 157 11.73 4.25 0.42
CA LEU A 157 11.24 3.56 1.61
C LEU A 157 11.62 2.07 1.53
N PRO A 158 12.82 1.71 1.99
CA PRO A 158 13.27 0.31 1.93
C PRO A 158 12.29 -0.63 2.66
N ARG A 159 11.92 -1.73 2.01
CA ARG A 159 10.97 -2.72 2.55
C ARG A 159 11.42 -3.28 3.91
N SER A 160 12.73 -3.46 4.10
CA SER A 160 13.31 -3.90 5.37
C SER A 160 13.01 -2.96 6.54
N LEU A 161 12.74 -1.69 6.24
CA LEU A 161 12.40 -0.66 7.22
C LEU A 161 10.90 -0.42 7.34
N SER A 162 10.07 -1.12 6.54
CA SER A 162 8.61 -0.91 6.52
C SER A 162 7.96 -1.10 7.89
N ASN A 163 8.47 -2.01 8.70
CA ASN A 163 7.98 -2.25 10.06
C ASN A 163 8.21 -1.06 11.01
N TYR A 164 9.16 -0.17 10.70
CA TYR A 164 9.41 1.06 11.44
C TYR A 164 8.50 2.20 11.00
N PHE A 165 8.35 2.36 9.67
CA PHE A 165 7.51 3.42 9.13
C PHE A 165 6.02 3.15 9.38
N PHE A 166 5.61 1.88 9.40
CA PHE A 166 4.22 1.47 9.57
C PHE A 166 4.05 0.62 10.82
N PHE A 167 4.30 1.24 11.94
CA PHE A 167 4.24 0.63 13.25
C PHE A 167 2.80 0.36 13.69
N ASP A 168 2.52 -0.88 14.05
CA ASP A 168 1.26 -1.29 14.65
C ASP A 168 1.51 -1.62 16.14
N GLY A 169 1.04 -0.75 17.03
CA GLY A 169 1.26 -0.89 18.47
C GLY A 169 0.70 -2.19 19.08
N GLU A 170 -0.29 -2.81 18.43
CA GLU A 170 -0.86 -4.08 18.88
C GLU A 170 0.11 -5.26 18.76
N ARG A 171 1.08 -5.20 17.84
CA ARG A 171 2.11 -6.25 17.66
C ARG A 171 3.20 -6.26 18.73
N TRP A 172 3.32 -5.19 19.48
CA TRP A 172 4.40 -5.03 20.48
C TRP A 172 4.01 -5.46 21.89
N SER A 173 2.94 -6.24 22.02
CA SER A 173 2.57 -6.85 23.30
C SER A 173 3.64 -7.83 23.82
N ASP A 174 4.52 -8.33 22.96
CA ASP A 174 5.68 -9.14 23.33
C ASP A 174 6.99 -8.33 23.19
N ALA A 175 7.48 -7.85 24.32
CA ALA A 175 8.69 -7.01 24.42
C ALA A 175 9.97 -7.69 23.87
N LYS A 176 10.03 -9.03 23.82
CA LYS A 176 11.19 -9.77 23.26
C LYS A 176 11.21 -9.70 21.75
N THR A 177 10.07 -9.91 21.11
CA THR A 177 9.93 -9.82 19.64
C THR A 177 10.20 -8.41 19.18
N ALA A 178 9.65 -7.41 19.89
CA ALA A 178 9.91 -6.00 19.64
C ALA A 178 11.41 -5.67 19.66
N LYS A 179 12.14 -6.10 20.68
CA LYS A 179 13.57 -5.82 20.82
C LYS A 179 14.42 -6.44 19.71
N SER A 180 14.08 -7.65 19.26
CA SER A 180 14.81 -8.33 18.17
C SER A 180 14.55 -7.68 16.81
N GLU A 181 13.31 -7.29 16.54
CA GLU A 181 12.94 -6.58 15.31
C GLU A 181 13.61 -5.20 15.25
N VAL A 182 13.59 -4.42 16.35
CA VAL A 182 14.30 -3.13 16.47
C VAL A 182 15.78 -3.30 16.21
N LYS A 183 16.44 -4.27 16.86
CA LYS A 183 17.87 -4.53 16.64
C LYS A 183 18.19 -4.89 15.19
N GLY A 184 17.38 -5.78 14.58
CA GLY A 184 17.56 -6.19 13.17
C GLY A 184 17.50 -5.01 12.22
N SER A 185 16.56 -4.12 12.42
CA SER A 185 16.39 -2.97 11.55
C SER A 185 17.42 -1.87 11.78
N ILE A 186 17.85 -1.62 13.02
CA ILE A 186 18.99 -0.72 13.31
C ILE A 186 20.25 -1.24 12.60
N ASN A 187 20.52 -2.53 12.66
CA ASN A 187 21.65 -3.14 11.95
C ASN A 187 21.53 -2.95 10.43
N THR A 188 20.34 -3.05 9.88
CA THR A 188 20.08 -2.82 8.45
C THR A 188 20.31 -1.35 8.06
N ILE A 189 19.85 -0.40 8.88
CA ILE A 189 20.08 1.06 8.68
C ILE A 189 21.57 1.38 8.74
N LEU A 190 22.28 0.77 9.67
CA LEU A 190 23.72 1.00 9.86
C LEU A 190 24.59 0.22 8.87
N GLY A 191 24.01 -0.60 8.00
CA GLY A 191 24.76 -1.45 7.06
C GLY A 191 25.55 -2.57 7.73
N VAL A 192 25.24 -2.91 9.00
CA VAL A 192 25.95 -3.91 9.81
C VAL A 192 25.31 -5.31 9.68
N THR A 193 24.64 -5.57 8.57
CA THR A 193 24.07 -6.91 8.30
C THR A 193 25.16 -7.82 7.73
N GLY A 194 25.80 -8.61 8.59
CA GLY A 194 26.68 -9.70 8.16
C GLY A 194 28.10 -9.67 8.70
N LEU A 195 28.27 -9.55 10.00
CA LEU A 195 29.44 -10.07 10.72
C LEU A 195 29.04 -11.27 11.58
#